data_29492542fbd9574c9fd670dd5926e37e
#
_entry.id   29492542fbd9574c9fd670dd5926e37e
#
_cell.length_a   1.000
_cell.length_b   1.000
_cell.length_c   1.000
_cell.angle_alpha   90.00
_cell.angle_beta   90.00
_cell.angle_gamma   90.00
#
_symmetry.space_group_name_H-M   'P 1'
#
loop_
_entity.id
_entity.type
_entity.pdbx_description
1 polymer ?
#
loop_
_entity_poly.entity_id
_entity_poly.type
_entity_poly.pdbx_seq_one_letter_code
_entity_poly.pdbx_strand_id
1 'polypeptide(L)'
;MLGIIRVLTHPDQHFVEEHGRLIHQEYGINAISRAIPDQHKGIFDDASEALAVPKIVTLGRQLEADGCNALFLSCAADPGLAALRDAVSIPVISAGSASASIARMLK
;
A
#
# COMPACT_ATOMS: atom_id res chain seq x y z
N MET A 1 5.71 2.72 13.21
CA MET A 1 5.63 3.42 11.90
C MET A 1 4.88 2.56 10.90
N LEU A 2 3.82 3.09 10.33
CA LEU A 2 3.07 2.44 9.27
C LEU A 2 3.73 2.75 7.92
N GLY A 3 3.98 1.73 7.11
CA GLY A 3 4.45 1.91 5.74
C GLY A 3 3.28 1.88 4.77
N ILE A 4 3.08 2.94 3.99
CA ILE A 4 2.01 3.03 3.00
C ILE A 4 2.61 2.86 1.62
N ILE A 5 2.09 1.88 0.87
CA ILE A 5 2.51 1.58 -0.50
C ILE A 5 1.49 2.19 -1.45
N ARG A 6 1.91 3.17 -2.24
CA ARG A 6 1.11 3.74 -3.32
C ARG A 6 1.43 2.99 -4.60
N VAL A 7 0.39 2.51 -5.27
CA VAL A 7 0.56 1.60 -6.43
C VAL A 7 0.61 2.33 -7.77
N LEU A 8 1.28 3.45 -7.77
CA LEU A 8 1.54 4.24 -8.96
C LEU A 8 2.84 5.02 -8.78
N THR A 9 3.39 5.51 -9.85
CA THR A 9 4.54 6.42 -9.83
C THR A 9 4.05 7.84 -10.05
N HIS A 10 4.46 8.75 -9.19
CA HIS A 10 4.09 10.16 -9.31
C HIS A 10 5.26 11.05 -8.89
N PRO A 11 5.53 12.14 -9.63
CA PRO A 11 6.67 13.02 -9.33
C PRO A 11 6.45 13.91 -8.10
N ASP A 12 5.22 14.12 -7.70
CA ASP A 12 4.88 15.00 -6.57
C ASP A 12 4.82 14.18 -5.27
N GLN A 13 5.82 14.34 -4.42
CA GLN A 13 5.90 13.64 -3.14
C GLN A 13 4.76 14.05 -2.21
N HIS A 14 4.25 15.27 -2.31
CA HIS A 14 3.10 15.71 -1.53
C HIS A 14 1.85 14.88 -1.87
N PHE A 15 1.64 14.58 -3.15
CA PHE A 15 0.58 13.70 -3.59
C PHE A 15 0.77 12.27 -3.06
N VAL A 16 1.99 11.74 -3.14
CA VAL A 16 2.30 10.39 -2.66
C VAL A 16 1.98 10.26 -1.17
N GLU A 17 2.21 11.30 -0.39
CA GLU A 17 2.03 11.30 1.07
C GLU A 17 0.62 11.66 1.52
N GLU A 18 -0.32 11.91 0.60
CA GLU A 18 -1.66 12.38 0.93
C GLU A 18 -2.40 11.45 1.90
N HIS A 19 -2.40 10.15 1.64
CA HIS A 19 -3.09 9.19 2.50
C HIS A 19 -2.45 9.11 3.89
N GLY A 20 -1.13 9.19 3.97
CA GLY A 20 -0.41 9.22 5.24
C GLY A 20 -0.74 10.44 6.07
N ARG A 21 -0.86 11.61 5.43
CA ARG A 21 -1.29 12.83 6.13
C ARG A 21 -2.69 12.71 6.70
N LEU A 22 -3.62 12.17 5.93
CA LEU A 22 -5.01 11.96 6.39
C LEU A 22 -5.05 11.02 7.59
N ILE A 23 -4.32 9.93 7.55
CA ILE A 23 -4.25 8.96 8.66
C ILE A 23 -3.65 9.61 9.89
N HIS A 24 -2.60 10.40 9.73
CA HIS A 24 -1.99 11.10 10.85
C HIS A 24 -2.94 12.15 11.47
N GLN A 25 -3.62 12.93 10.64
CA GLN A 25 -4.56 13.94 11.11
C GLN A 25 -5.75 13.35 11.86
N GLU A 26 -6.29 12.23 11.38
CA GLU A 26 -7.49 11.63 11.96
C GLU A 26 -7.20 10.73 13.16
N TYR A 27 -6.07 10.03 13.15
CA TYR A 27 -5.81 8.97 14.13
C TYR A 27 -4.49 9.12 14.87
N GLY A 28 -3.66 10.11 14.54
CA GLY A 28 -2.36 10.29 15.16
C GLY A 28 -1.34 9.21 14.82
N ILE A 29 -1.57 8.42 13.80
CA ILE A 29 -0.66 7.34 13.38
C ILE A 29 0.42 7.92 12.47
N ASN A 30 1.68 7.69 12.82
CA ASN A 30 2.81 8.07 12.00
C ASN A 30 2.98 7.09 10.84
N ALA A 31 3.17 7.63 9.63
CA ALA A 31 3.28 6.82 8.43
C ALA A 31 4.37 7.35 7.50
N ILE A 32 4.99 6.43 6.77
CA ILE A 32 5.86 6.72 5.63
C ILE A 32 5.14 6.24 4.38
N SER A 33 4.96 7.13 3.40
CA SER A 33 4.32 6.79 2.13
C SER A 33 5.36 6.74 1.03
N ARG A 34 5.37 5.66 0.27
CA ARG A 34 6.24 5.51 -0.90
C ARG A 34 5.46 4.96 -2.08
N ALA A 35 5.82 5.42 -3.27
CA ALA A 35 5.24 4.97 -4.52
C ALA A 35 6.12 3.90 -5.17
N ILE A 36 5.51 2.97 -5.88
CA ILE A 36 6.25 1.99 -6.69
C ILE A 36 6.85 2.69 -7.92
N PRO A 37 8.00 2.22 -8.43
CA PRO A 37 8.63 2.82 -9.61
C PRO A 37 7.98 2.34 -10.90
N ASP A 38 8.14 3.13 -11.95
CA ASP A 38 7.81 2.74 -13.33
C ASP A 38 6.36 2.28 -13.53
N GLN A 39 5.43 2.95 -12.86
CA GLN A 39 4.01 2.64 -12.92
C GLN A 39 3.20 3.95 -13.06
N HIS A 40 3.57 4.80 -14.01
CA HIS A 40 3.02 6.17 -14.15
C HIS A 40 1.52 6.19 -14.40
N LYS A 41 0.98 5.16 -15.07
CA LYS A 41 -0.44 5.04 -15.34
C LYS A 41 -1.21 4.26 -14.27
N GLY A 42 -0.52 3.83 -13.22
CA GLY A 42 -1.11 3.00 -12.17
C GLY A 42 -1.49 1.61 -12.68
N ILE A 43 -2.52 1.04 -12.05
CA ILE A 43 -3.04 -0.29 -12.40
C ILE A 43 -4.42 -0.10 -13.02
N PHE A 44 -4.60 -0.57 -14.25
CA PHE A 44 -5.86 -0.40 -14.99
C PHE A 44 -6.31 -1.67 -15.73
N ASP A 45 -5.47 -2.72 -15.74
CA ASP A 45 -5.79 -4.02 -16.33
C ASP A 45 -4.92 -5.11 -15.71
N ASP A 46 -5.13 -6.38 -16.12
CA ASP A 46 -4.38 -7.51 -15.57
C ASP A 46 -2.89 -7.43 -15.90
N ALA A 47 -2.52 -6.92 -17.05
CA ALA A 47 -1.12 -6.79 -17.45
C ALA A 47 -0.40 -5.74 -16.61
N SER A 48 -1.00 -4.59 -16.37
CA SER A 48 -0.42 -3.56 -15.50
C SER A 48 -0.35 -4.01 -14.05
N GLU A 49 -1.33 -4.79 -13.56
CA GLU A 49 -1.25 -5.39 -12.24
C GLU A 49 -0.07 -6.37 -12.14
N ALA A 50 0.11 -7.25 -13.13
CA ALA A 50 1.20 -8.20 -13.14
C ALA A 50 2.57 -7.51 -13.08
N LEU A 51 2.72 -6.36 -13.75
CA LEU A 51 3.95 -5.56 -13.69
C LEU A 51 4.15 -4.92 -12.32
N ALA A 52 3.07 -4.54 -11.64
CA ALA A 52 3.14 -3.87 -10.35
C ALA A 52 3.50 -4.81 -9.20
N VAL A 53 3.05 -6.06 -9.23
CA VAL A 53 3.20 -7.00 -8.10
C VAL A 53 4.64 -7.14 -7.60
N PRO A 54 5.66 -7.41 -8.44
CA PRO A 54 7.04 -7.52 -7.94
C PRO A 54 7.56 -6.20 -7.37
N LYS A 55 7.11 -5.06 -7.88
CA LYS A 55 7.48 -3.73 -7.35
C LYS A 55 6.89 -3.50 -5.98
N ILE A 56 5.65 -3.92 -5.77
CA ILE A 56 4.96 -3.85 -4.47
C ILE A 56 5.69 -4.72 -3.44
N VAL A 57 6.04 -5.94 -3.81
CA VAL A 57 6.75 -6.87 -2.92
C VAL A 57 8.12 -6.31 -2.52
N THR A 58 8.89 -5.81 -3.50
CA THR A 58 10.20 -5.21 -3.24
C THR A 58 10.08 -4.01 -2.30
N LEU A 59 9.13 -3.14 -2.54
CA LEU A 59 8.91 -1.97 -1.69
C LEU A 59 8.48 -2.35 -0.28
N GLY A 60 7.61 -3.35 -0.16
CA GLY A 60 7.18 -3.86 1.14
C GLY A 60 8.31 -4.40 1.98
N ARG A 61 9.20 -5.18 1.36
CA ARG A 61 10.41 -5.68 2.03
C ARG A 61 11.32 -4.53 2.47
N GLN A 62 11.46 -3.51 1.65
CA GLN A 62 12.28 -2.36 1.97
C GLN A 62 11.71 -1.57 3.15
N LEU A 63 10.40 -1.35 3.17
CA LEU A 63 9.74 -0.65 4.28
C LEU A 63 9.87 -1.44 5.58
N GLU A 64 9.75 -2.76 5.53
CA GLU A 64 10.00 -3.60 6.71
C GLU A 64 11.44 -3.45 7.20
N ALA A 65 12.41 -3.51 6.30
CA ALA A 65 13.83 -3.34 6.63
C ALA A 65 14.12 -1.95 7.21
N ASP A 66 13.39 -0.93 6.78
CA ASP A 66 13.52 0.44 7.27
C ASP A 66 12.84 0.67 8.63
N GLY A 67 12.21 -0.36 9.21
CA GLY A 67 11.65 -0.28 10.55
C GLY A 67 10.14 -0.13 10.63
N CYS A 68 9.41 -0.19 9.52
CA CYS A 68 7.96 -0.21 9.57
C CYS A 68 7.48 -1.50 10.25
N ASN A 69 6.46 -1.39 11.11
CA ASN A 69 5.90 -2.53 11.83
C ASN A 69 4.53 -2.97 11.34
N ALA A 70 4.02 -2.31 10.32
CA ALA A 70 2.82 -2.69 9.56
C ALA A 70 2.86 -2.02 8.20
N LEU A 71 2.20 -2.63 7.22
CA LEU A 71 2.09 -2.08 5.87
C LEU A 71 0.63 -1.85 5.51
N PHE A 72 0.36 -0.77 4.78
CA PHE A 72 -0.94 -0.50 4.18
C PHE A 72 -0.80 -0.42 2.67
N LEU A 73 -1.45 -1.35 1.97
CA LEU A 73 -1.53 -1.35 0.51
C LEU A 73 -2.71 -0.47 0.10
N SER A 74 -2.41 0.73 -0.36
CA SER A 74 -3.40 1.78 -0.60
C SER A 74 -4.03 1.66 -1.99
N CYS A 75 -4.74 0.55 -2.21
CA CYS A 75 -5.47 0.31 -3.46
C CYS A 75 -6.64 -0.63 -3.21
N ALA A 76 -7.83 -0.25 -3.68
CA ALA A 76 -9.05 -1.03 -3.45
C ALA A 76 -9.06 -2.37 -4.20
N ALA A 77 -8.23 -2.55 -5.21
CA ALA A 77 -8.12 -3.80 -5.96
C ALA A 77 -7.23 -4.84 -5.25
N ASP A 78 -6.58 -4.49 -4.15
CA ASP A 78 -5.66 -5.35 -3.38
C ASP A 78 -4.57 -6.01 -4.24
N PRO A 79 -3.87 -5.27 -5.13
CA PRO A 79 -2.93 -5.88 -6.07
C PRO A 79 -1.75 -6.53 -5.34
N GLY A 80 -1.51 -7.81 -5.59
CA GLY A 80 -0.40 -8.53 -5.01
C GLY A 80 -0.47 -8.74 -3.51
N LEU A 81 -1.64 -8.62 -2.89
CA LEU A 81 -1.78 -8.72 -1.43
C LEU A 81 -1.24 -10.05 -0.89
N ALA A 82 -1.58 -11.18 -1.50
CA ALA A 82 -1.09 -12.49 -1.06
C ALA A 82 0.43 -12.60 -1.18
N ALA A 83 0.99 -12.15 -2.30
CA ALA A 83 2.44 -12.16 -2.52
C ALA A 83 3.17 -11.25 -1.51
N LEU A 84 2.60 -10.09 -1.21
CA LEU A 84 3.18 -9.18 -0.22
C LEU A 84 3.15 -9.80 1.18
N ARG A 85 2.03 -10.40 1.57
CA ARG A 85 1.91 -11.09 2.87
C ARG A 85 2.90 -12.23 3.03
N ASP A 86 3.17 -12.96 1.95
CA ASP A 86 4.16 -14.04 1.98
C ASP A 86 5.61 -13.53 2.07
N ALA A 87 5.85 -12.30 1.63
CA ALA A 87 7.20 -11.75 1.53
C ALA A 87 7.68 -11.03 2.80
N VAL A 88 6.77 -10.60 3.66
CA VAL A 88 7.09 -9.84 4.87
C VAL A 88 6.58 -10.57 6.12
N SER A 89 7.17 -10.26 7.27
CA SER A 89 6.75 -10.82 8.55
C SER A 89 5.85 -9.90 9.37
N ILE A 90 5.65 -8.68 8.91
CA ILE A 90 4.79 -7.69 9.57
C ILE A 90 3.36 -7.74 8.99
N PRO A 91 2.35 -7.28 9.73
CA PRO A 91 0.97 -7.24 9.22
C PRO A 91 0.83 -6.39 7.97
N VAL A 92 0.01 -6.86 7.04
CA VAL A 92 -0.34 -6.12 5.81
C VAL A 92 -1.84 -5.91 5.77
N ILE A 93 -2.25 -4.64 5.71
CA ILE A 93 -3.63 -4.22 5.57
C ILE A 93 -3.81 -3.71 4.14
N SER A 94 -4.90 -4.07 3.50
CA SER A 94 -5.20 -3.57 2.16
C SER A 94 -6.58 -2.93 2.12
N ALA A 95 -6.71 -1.86 1.35
CA ALA A 95 -7.91 -1.04 1.34
C ALA A 95 -9.16 -1.82 0.93
N GLY A 96 -9.05 -2.67 -0.09
CA GLY A 96 -10.20 -3.46 -0.58
C GLY A 96 -10.66 -4.50 0.43
N SER A 97 -9.75 -5.34 0.93
CA SER A 97 -10.11 -6.40 1.86
C SER A 97 -10.58 -5.86 3.21
N ALA A 98 -9.96 -4.78 3.71
CA ALA A 98 -10.39 -4.13 4.95
C ALA A 98 -11.78 -3.53 4.82
N SER A 99 -12.07 -2.85 3.71
CA SER A 99 -13.39 -2.27 3.44
C SER A 99 -14.46 -3.34 3.33
N ALA A 100 -14.17 -4.44 2.64
CA ALA A 100 -15.11 -5.56 2.50
C ALA A 100 -15.41 -6.22 3.85
N SER A 101 -14.40 -6.38 4.70
CA SER A 101 -14.57 -6.94 6.05
C SER A 101 -15.46 -6.06 6.92
N ILE A 102 -15.24 -4.74 6.90
CA ILE A 102 -16.06 -3.79 7.66
C ILE A 102 -17.50 -3.78 7.13
N ALA A 103 -17.68 -3.77 5.82
CA ALA A 103 -19.02 -3.78 5.22
C ALA A 103 -19.82 -5.00 5.64
N ARG A 104 -19.20 -6.17 5.74
CA ARG A 104 -19.86 -7.39 6.24
C ARG A 104 -20.27 -7.28 7.70
N MET A 105 -19.48 -6.59 8.52
CA MET A 105 -19.79 -6.39 9.94
C MET A 105 -20.98 -5.45 10.15
N LEU A 106 -21.23 -4.53 9.22
CA LEU A 106 -22.30 -3.56 9.28
C LEU A 106 -23.66 -4.09 8.78
N LYS A 107 -23.70 -5.29 8.25
CA LYS A 107 -24.88 -5.85 7.64
C LYS A 107 -25.84 -6.48 8.66
#